data_97147a5a179fa44e69e10ac9cf8d8d43
#
_entry.id   97147a5a179fa44e69e10ac9cf8d8d43
#
_cell.length_a   1.000
_cell.length_b   1.000
_cell.length_c   1.000
_cell.angle_alpha   90.00
_cell.angle_beta   90.00
_cell.angle_gamma   90.00
#
_symmetry.space_group_name_H-M   'P 1'
#
loop_
_entity.id
_entity.type
_entity.pdbx_description
1 polymer ?
#
loop_
_entity_poly.entity_id
_entity_poly.type
_entity_poly.pdbx_seq_one_letter_code
_entity_poly.pdbx_strand_id
1 'polypeptide(L)'
;MEIKKHYKLYKDGKNWCAMALAVAAVSAGLVLGNTNVKADTPADNVPVVKTTNPTTGDANAELASQEKVAQAKDNGNYGYLDVAQVVNNNDLHVSGWQATNQAAGKDNRYLVAYDSTTNTELGRTSITENVARPDVAKAYPDVVNAKDSGYQATMNNLDWSKVKSVDDQIHIVSRYSDAANGEGNHVDNWSQPITLDKGNYAYLDNFGVKDNQLQVSGWNATNKALGKANHYVILYDRTAGHEITRVKVEPTVRPDVAKAYSQVINAKDSGFNTAFSLAGIDLNHELQIISRYSDAANGEGNYVSYWYAPQKFAPANTSNQGSLDSFNLSNSQLIVSGWHATDYSQVENNHYLILFDNTNKTQVKSIKVTNVARPDVAKAYPTVATAGQSGFNANFGTVDLTPGHSYSLVSRYSTLDGGNGDNGQSKTTDYWFNPVTLDQQASYVDSFTKTDNGYNVKGWMVSDQSINKPNAYLILLNDGQKIARTKVELTDRPDVAKVYPSIYNSQKSGFNGEFKVIQLRQMAPLK
;
A
#
# COMPACT_ATOMS: atom_id res chain seq x y z
N MET A 1 24.04 -35.50 4.40
CA MET A 1 22.92 -34.84 3.70
C MET A 1 23.45 -33.50 3.18
N GLU A 2 23.74 -33.43 1.89
CA GLU A 2 24.31 -32.22 1.28
C GLU A 2 23.23 -31.15 1.10
N ILE A 3 23.44 -29.97 1.69
CA ILE A 3 22.54 -28.84 1.54
C ILE A 3 22.91 -28.15 0.22
N LYS A 4 22.08 -28.30 -0.80
CA LYS A 4 22.19 -27.53 -2.04
C LYS A 4 21.81 -26.07 -1.75
N LYS A 5 22.78 -25.18 -1.83
CA LYS A 5 22.55 -23.73 -1.79
C LYS A 5 22.02 -23.27 -3.13
N HIS A 6 20.80 -22.74 -3.17
CA HIS A 6 20.25 -22.07 -4.34
C HIS A 6 20.55 -20.56 -4.26
N TYR A 7 21.27 -20.04 -5.27
CA TYR A 7 21.52 -18.62 -5.44
C TYR A 7 20.65 -18.10 -6.58
N LYS A 8 19.98 -16.97 -6.36
CA LYS A 8 19.28 -16.25 -7.41
C LYS A 8 20.11 -15.01 -7.77
N LEU A 9 20.51 -14.88 -9.04
CA LEU A 9 21.27 -13.75 -9.54
C LEU A 9 20.30 -12.67 -10.03
N TYR A 10 20.48 -11.44 -9.58
CA TYR A 10 19.79 -10.26 -10.08
C TYR A 10 20.78 -9.31 -10.73
N LYS A 11 20.34 -8.67 -11.83
CA LYS A 11 21.15 -7.72 -12.58
C LYS A 11 20.78 -6.31 -12.16
N ASP A 12 21.75 -5.58 -11.62
CA ASP A 12 21.63 -4.16 -11.34
C ASP A 12 22.66 -3.41 -12.19
N GLY A 13 22.18 -2.72 -13.22
CA GLY A 13 23.01 -2.04 -14.19
C GLY A 13 23.98 -2.97 -14.96
N LYS A 14 25.27 -2.72 -14.86
CA LYS A 14 26.34 -3.53 -15.48
C LYS A 14 26.92 -4.62 -14.56
N ASN A 15 26.52 -4.69 -13.29
CA ASN A 15 27.07 -5.62 -12.31
C ASN A 15 26.07 -6.70 -11.90
N TRP A 16 26.57 -7.91 -11.65
CA TRP A 16 25.80 -9.02 -11.11
C TRP A 16 26.02 -9.11 -9.61
N CYS A 17 24.95 -8.99 -8.84
CA CYS A 17 24.97 -9.18 -7.38
C CYS A 17 24.34 -10.53 -7.02
N ALA A 18 25.05 -11.31 -6.21
CA ALA A 18 24.53 -12.54 -5.62
C ALA A 18 23.90 -12.22 -4.25
N MET A 19 22.58 -12.31 -4.15
CA MET A 19 21.89 -12.24 -2.86
C MET A 19 21.70 -13.65 -2.33
N ALA A 20 22.35 -13.97 -1.22
CA ALA A 20 22.11 -15.20 -0.48
C ALA A 20 20.79 -15.04 0.29
N LEU A 21 19.71 -15.69 -0.17
CA LEU A 21 18.53 -15.91 0.66
C LEU A 21 18.90 -16.98 1.70
N ALA A 22 19.24 -16.58 2.90
CA ALA A 22 19.26 -17.47 4.04
C ALA A 22 17.80 -17.74 4.45
N VAL A 23 17.20 -18.81 3.95
CA VAL A 23 16.04 -19.41 4.58
C VAL A 23 16.54 -20.10 5.85
N ALA A 24 16.48 -19.40 6.97
CA ALA A 24 16.67 -20.02 8.27
C ALA A 24 15.43 -20.86 8.57
N ALA A 25 15.50 -22.16 8.29
CA ALA A 25 14.66 -23.12 8.96
C ALA A 25 15.13 -23.19 10.41
N VAL A 26 14.46 -22.50 11.30
CA VAL A 26 14.65 -22.64 12.74
C VAL A 26 13.88 -23.88 13.16
N SER A 27 14.56 -25.03 13.12
CA SER A 27 14.27 -26.12 14.03
C SER A 27 14.89 -25.79 15.38
N ALA A 28 14.15 -25.99 16.44
CA ALA A 28 14.50 -25.68 17.83
C ALA A 28 15.95 -26.00 18.20
N GLY A 29 16.60 -25.05 18.86
CA GLY A 29 17.73 -25.24 19.76
C GLY A 29 19.06 -25.49 19.06
N LEU A 30 19.91 -24.48 19.08
CA LEU A 30 21.33 -24.52 19.50
C LEU A 30 22.08 -23.33 18.89
N VAL A 31 22.42 -22.42 19.74
CA VAL A 31 23.44 -21.40 19.46
C VAL A 31 24.79 -22.09 19.50
N LEU A 32 25.49 -22.12 18.38
CA LEU A 32 26.91 -22.52 18.36
C LEU A 32 27.79 -21.30 18.58
N GLY A 33 28.12 -21.07 19.82
CA GLY A 33 29.36 -20.39 20.16
C GLY A 33 30.51 -21.34 19.87
N ASN A 34 31.50 -20.85 19.13
CA ASN A 34 32.67 -21.59 18.74
C ASN A 34 33.55 -21.85 20.01
N THR A 35 33.47 -23.05 20.58
CA THR A 35 34.56 -23.63 21.38
C THR A 35 34.54 -25.13 21.16
N ASN A 36 35.67 -25.67 20.69
CA ASN A 36 35.93 -27.09 20.59
C ASN A 36 35.78 -27.77 21.97
N VAL A 37 34.68 -28.51 22.13
CA VAL A 37 34.59 -29.51 23.23
C VAL A 37 34.14 -30.82 22.56
N LYS A 38 34.99 -31.84 22.74
CA LYS A 38 34.71 -33.22 22.35
C LYS A 38 33.46 -33.71 23.10
N ALA A 39 32.54 -34.26 22.36
CA ALA A 39 31.43 -35.03 22.92
C ALA A 39 31.94 -36.33 23.46
N ASP A 40 31.73 -36.58 24.75
CA ASP A 40 31.75 -37.90 25.34
C ASP A 40 30.32 -38.40 25.57
N THR A 41 30.18 -39.70 25.35
CA THR A 41 28.99 -40.56 25.26
C THR A 41 28.10 -40.47 26.51
N PRO A 42 26.78 -40.68 26.41
CA PRO A 42 25.88 -40.70 27.57
C PRO A 42 26.14 -41.98 28.42
N ALA A 43 26.40 -41.78 29.68
CA ALA A 43 26.47 -42.87 30.67
C ALA A 43 25.07 -43.13 31.23
N ASP A 44 24.77 -44.43 31.26
CA ASP A 44 23.58 -45.07 31.80
C ASP A 44 23.25 -44.72 33.25
N ASN A 45 21.95 -44.74 33.52
CA ASN A 45 21.24 -45.02 34.77
C ASN A 45 22.07 -45.01 36.07
N VAL A 46 21.92 -43.94 36.83
CA VAL A 46 22.23 -43.95 38.26
C VAL A 46 20.91 -44.04 39.04
N PRO A 47 20.74 -45.02 39.94
CA PRO A 47 19.51 -45.17 40.69
C PRO A 47 19.31 -44.02 41.66
N VAL A 48 18.11 -43.45 41.69
CA VAL A 48 17.66 -42.50 42.70
C VAL A 48 17.70 -43.18 44.08
N VAL A 49 18.71 -42.88 44.87
CA VAL A 49 18.73 -43.18 46.31
C VAL A 49 17.78 -42.20 46.99
N LYS A 50 16.60 -42.72 47.42
CA LYS A 50 15.76 -42.00 48.38
C LYS A 50 16.55 -41.89 49.69
N THR A 51 17.16 -40.78 49.94
CA THR A 51 17.61 -40.43 51.29
C THR A 51 16.42 -39.98 52.11
N THR A 52 16.11 -40.71 53.13
CA THR A 52 15.15 -40.37 54.20
C THR A 52 15.59 -39.07 54.83
N ASN A 53 14.70 -38.06 54.81
CA ASN A 53 14.91 -36.76 55.46
C ASN A 53 15.30 -36.92 56.93
N PRO A 54 16.42 -36.32 57.34
CA PRO A 54 16.59 -35.89 58.74
C PRO A 54 15.68 -34.67 58.97
N THR A 55 15.17 -34.52 60.16
CA THR A 55 14.33 -33.42 60.61
C THR A 55 14.93 -32.06 60.18
N THR A 56 14.19 -31.28 59.42
CA THR A 56 14.58 -30.06 58.70
C THR A 56 15.16 -28.94 59.56
N GLY A 57 15.26 -29.09 60.88
CA GLY A 57 15.84 -28.12 61.79
C GLY A 57 17.36 -28.24 61.96
N ASP A 58 17.88 -29.48 62.01
CA ASP A 58 19.32 -29.68 62.33
C ASP A 58 20.23 -29.54 61.12
N ALA A 59 19.77 -29.93 59.92
CA ALA A 59 20.54 -29.80 58.69
C ALA A 59 20.76 -28.33 58.27
N ASN A 60 19.76 -27.50 58.42
CA ASN A 60 19.89 -26.07 58.10
C ASN A 60 20.77 -25.31 59.11
N ALA A 61 20.78 -25.72 60.38
CA ALA A 61 21.65 -25.13 61.39
C ALA A 61 23.12 -25.55 61.17
N GLU A 62 23.37 -26.76 60.71
CA GLU A 62 24.70 -27.26 60.39
C GLU A 62 25.26 -26.64 59.11
N LEU A 63 24.44 -26.48 58.06
CA LEU A 63 24.78 -25.72 56.86
C LEU A 63 25.09 -24.25 57.20
N ALA A 64 24.25 -23.59 57.97
CA ALA A 64 24.46 -22.20 58.38
C ALA A 64 25.73 -22.00 59.22
N SER A 65 26.13 -23.03 60.00
CA SER A 65 27.39 -22.97 60.75
C SER A 65 28.63 -23.19 59.90
N GLN A 66 28.57 -24.10 58.91
CA GLN A 66 29.63 -24.32 57.93
C GLN A 66 29.80 -23.11 57.01
N GLU A 67 28.74 -22.47 56.59
CA GLU A 67 28.76 -21.25 55.79
C GLU A 67 29.39 -20.07 56.56
N LYS A 68 29.12 -19.92 57.87
CA LYS A 68 29.76 -18.88 58.71
C LYS A 68 31.26 -19.09 58.84
N VAL A 69 31.71 -20.34 58.98
CA VAL A 69 33.14 -20.66 59.01
C VAL A 69 33.79 -20.44 57.66
N ALA A 70 33.10 -20.77 56.56
CA ALA A 70 33.57 -20.52 55.21
C ALA A 70 33.63 -19.02 54.88
N GLN A 71 32.66 -18.24 55.33
CA GLN A 71 32.65 -16.77 55.18
C GLN A 71 33.86 -16.09 55.86
N ALA A 72 34.34 -16.66 56.93
CA ALA A 72 35.58 -16.16 57.60
C ALA A 72 36.82 -16.43 56.77
N LYS A 73 36.83 -17.43 55.89
CA LYS A 73 37.95 -17.77 55.02
C LYS A 73 37.91 -17.03 53.69
N ASP A 74 36.75 -16.92 53.09
CA ASP A 74 36.52 -16.19 51.83
C ASP A 74 35.21 -15.38 51.94
N ASN A 75 35.33 -14.06 52.02
CA ASN A 75 34.19 -13.13 52.08
C ASN A 75 33.89 -12.49 50.71
N GLY A 76 34.42 -13.05 49.64
CA GLY A 76 34.20 -12.57 48.29
C GLY A 76 32.77 -12.82 47.79
N ASN A 77 32.40 -12.06 46.79
CA ASN A 77 31.14 -12.21 46.07
C ASN A 77 31.46 -12.24 44.57
N TYR A 78 31.47 -13.42 44.01
CA TYR A 78 31.91 -13.70 42.65
C TYR A 78 30.72 -14.04 41.80
N GLY A 79 30.70 -13.60 40.54
CA GLY A 79 29.62 -13.92 39.61
C GLY A 79 29.95 -13.53 38.20
N TYR A 80 29.23 -14.18 37.28
CA TYR A 80 29.35 -13.89 35.87
C TYR A 80 28.02 -14.19 35.17
N LEU A 81 27.66 -13.33 34.22
CA LEU A 81 26.50 -13.50 33.35
C LEU A 81 26.97 -14.17 32.06
N ASP A 82 26.59 -15.45 31.86
CA ASP A 82 26.99 -16.22 30.68
C ASP A 82 26.13 -15.84 29.45
N VAL A 83 24.79 -15.70 29.64
CA VAL A 83 23.83 -15.35 28.59
C VAL A 83 22.79 -14.37 29.12
N ALA A 84 22.47 -13.36 28.34
CA ALA A 84 21.26 -12.56 28.48
C ALA A 84 20.74 -12.20 27.09
N GLN A 85 19.59 -12.74 26.71
CA GLN A 85 19.04 -12.58 25.38
C GLN A 85 17.53 -12.36 25.44
N VAL A 86 17.05 -11.31 24.75
CA VAL A 86 15.62 -11.12 24.55
C VAL A 86 15.08 -12.26 23.67
N VAL A 87 14.00 -12.87 24.12
CA VAL A 87 13.29 -13.95 23.43
C VAL A 87 11.80 -13.63 23.42
N ASN A 88 11.07 -14.18 22.46
CA ASN A 88 9.61 -13.99 22.35
C ASN A 88 9.16 -12.51 22.34
N ASN A 89 10.05 -11.59 21.95
CA ASN A 89 9.85 -10.13 21.89
C ASN A 89 9.58 -9.42 23.24
N ASN A 90 9.58 -10.15 24.35
CA ASN A 90 9.26 -9.56 25.65
C ASN A 90 10.02 -10.19 26.83
N ASP A 91 10.41 -11.44 26.69
CA ASP A 91 11.05 -12.20 27.76
C ASP A 91 12.56 -12.11 27.65
N LEU A 92 13.26 -12.30 28.76
CA LEU A 92 14.71 -12.33 28.79
C LEU A 92 15.21 -13.70 29.26
N HIS A 93 15.85 -14.45 28.38
CA HIS A 93 16.54 -15.68 28.75
C HIS A 93 17.90 -15.36 29.36
N VAL A 94 18.15 -15.84 30.56
CA VAL A 94 19.32 -15.48 31.38
C VAL A 94 19.97 -16.76 31.92
N SER A 95 21.29 -16.86 31.80
CA SER A 95 22.07 -17.85 32.52
C SER A 95 23.39 -17.25 33.05
N GLY A 96 23.88 -17.81 34.12
CA GLY A 96 25.12 -17.34 34.78
C GLY A 96 25.35 -18.05 36.09
N TRP A 97 26.16 -17.43 36.94
CA TRP A 97 26.44 -17.96 38.26
C TRP A 97 26.79 -16.84 39.27
N GLN A 98 26.53 -17.11 40.56
CA GLN A 98 26.98 -16.30 41.70
C GLN A 98 27.44 -17.22 42.82
N ALA A 99 28.72 -17.13 43.17
CA ALA A 99 29.35 -17.89 44.23
C ALA A 99 29.79 -16.93 45.35
N THR A 100 29.24 -17.12 46.57
CA THR A 100 29.57 -16.27 47.72
C THR A 100 29.18 -16.93 49.04
N ASN A 101 30.08 -16.89 50.01
CA ASN A 101 29.76 -17.30 51.37
C ASN A 101 28.87 -16.30 52.13
N GLN A 102 28.68 -15.09 51.60
CA GLN A 102 27.74 -14.09 52.12
C GLN A 102 26.27 -14.50 51.93
N ALA A 103 26.00 -15.56 51.14
CA ALA A 103 24.66 -16.14 50.97
C ALA A 103 24.22 -16.95 52.20
N ALA A 104 25.05 -17.17 53.18
CA ALA A 104 24.68 -17.87 54.42
C ALA A 104 23.44 -17.32 55.08
N GLY A 105 22.40 -18.16 55.27
CA GLY A 105 21.10 -17.77 55.82
C GLY A 105 20.22 -16.96 54.91
N LYS A 106 20.50 -16.97 53.59
CA LYS A 106 19.72 -16.31 52.54
C LYS A 106 19.18 -17.36 51.54
N ASP A 107 18.08 -17.98 51.91
CA ASP A 107 17.53 -19.14 51.20
C ASP A 107 16.75 -18.78 49.91
N ASN A 108 16.45 -17.51 49.70
CA ASN A 108 15.70 -17.05 48.55
C ASN A 108 16.63 -16.46 47.51
N ARG A 109 16.52 -16.97 46.26
CA ARG A 109 17.37 -16.53 45.16
C ARG A 109 16.54 -15.88 44.06
N TYR A 110 16.99 -14.70 43.58
CA TYR A 110 16.29 -13.92 42.54
C TYR A 110 17.25 -13.49 41.45
N LEU A 111 16.72 -13.36 40.26
CA LEU A 111 17.28 -12.53 39.17
C LEU A 111 16.42 -11.29 39.04
N VAL A 112 17.02 -10.12 39.03
CA VAL A 112 16.36 -8.83 38.86
C VAL A 112 16.93 -8.17 37.60
N ALA A 113 16.05 -7.82 36.64
CA ALA A 113 16.44 -6.97 35.53
C ALA A 113 16.27 -5.51 35.96
N TYR A 114 17.38 -4.77 35.99
CA TYR A 114 17.43 -3.43 36.52
C TYR A 114 18.09 -2.45 35.54
N ASP A 115 17.40 -1.39 35.24
CA ASP A 115 17.93 -0.28 34.42
C ASP A 115 18.58 0.76 35.35
N SER A 116 19.91 0.81 35.32
CA SER A 116 20.69 1.76 36.14
C SER A 116 20.70 3.18 35.58
N THR A 117 20.33 3.37 34.29
CA THR A 117 20.17 4.70 33.67
C THR A 117 18.96 5.42 34.22
N THR A 118 17.82 4.71 34.28
CA THR A 118 16.55 5.25 34.78
C THR A 118 16.32 4.96 36.27
N ASN A 119 17.22 4.17 36.88
CA ASN A 119 17.14 3.72 38.25
C ASN A 119 15.84 2.96 38.56
N THR A 120 15.44 2.05 37.67
CA THR A 120 14.20 1.31 37.77
C THR A 120 14.37 -0.19 37.59
N GLU A 121 13.61 -0.97 38.36
CA GLU A 121 13.47 -2.40 38.17
C GLU A 121 12.46 -2.65 37.05
N LEU A 122 12.87 -3.47 36.05
CA LEU A 122 12.01 -3.90 34.94
C LEU A 122 11.18 -5.12 35.32
N GLY A 123 11.67 -5.94 36.23
CA GLY A 123 11.02 -7.14 36.70
C GLY A 123 12.02 -8.09 37.38
N ARG A 124 11.49 -9.10 38.05
CA ARG A 124 12.28 -10.13 38.71
C ARG A 124 11.68 -11.53 38.56
N THR A 125 12.53 -12.55 38.74
CA THR A 125 12.10 -13.95 38.82
C THR A 125 12.84 -14.65 39.93
N SER A 126 12.18 -15.56 40.62
CA SER A 126 12.83 -16.43 41.61
C SER A 126 13.57 -17.60 40.94
N ILE A 127 14.70 -17.99 41.49
CA ILE A 127 15.42 -19.19 41.10
C ILE A 127 15.11 -20.28 42.11
N THR A 128 14.42 -21.30 41.67
CA THR A 128 14.00 -22.45 42.49
C THR A 128 14.96 -23.63 42.36
N GLU A 129 15.74 -23.68 41.29
CA GLU A 129 16.70 -24.74 41.02
C GLU A 129 18.06 -24.13 40.64
N ASN A 130 19.10 -24.60 41.30
CA ASN A 130 20.49 -24.21 41.02
C ASN A 130 21.06 -25.08 39.91
N VAL A 131 21.92 -24.51 39.09
CA VAL A 131 22.66 -25.21 38.05
C VAL A 131 24.09 -25.52 38.56
N ALA A 132 24.49 -26.77 38.41
CA ALA A 132 25.82 -27.20 38.84
C ALA A 132 26.92 -26.53 38.03
N ARG A 133 27.96 -26.01 38.73
CA ARG A 133 29.12 -25.31 38.16
C ARG A 133 30.44 -25.89 38.73
N PRO A 134 30.83 -27.09 38.29
CA PRO A 134 32.10 -27.68 38.72
C PRO A 134 33.33 -26.84 38.32
N ASP A 135 33.24 -26.06 37.27
CA ASP A 135 34.24 -25.09 36.86
C ASP A 135 34.42 -23.97 37.91
N VAL A 136 33.32 -23.44 38.44
CA VAL A 136 33.34 -22.42 39.49
C VAL A 136 33.85 -23.00 40.82
N ALA A 137 33.40 -24.22 41.18
CA ALA A 137 33.89 -24.90 42.38
C ALA A 137 35.42 -25.13 42.35
N LYS A 138 35.98 -25.40 41.18
CA LYS A 138 37.43 -25.55 41.01
C LYS A 138 38.14 -24.21 41.15
N ALA A 139 37.56 -23.12 40.68
CA ALA A 139 38.14 -21.77 40.74
C ALA A 139 38.03 -21.16 42.13
N TYR A 140 36.97 -21.47 42.88
CA TYR A 140 36.65 -20.90 44.19
C TYR A 140 36.42 -22.01 45.25
N PRO A 141 37.44 -22.79 45.61
CA PRO A 141 37.28 -23.99 46.47
C PRO A 141 36.86 -23.66 47.91
N ASP A 142 37.12 -22.45 48.39
CA ASP A 142 36.76 -21.98 49.74
C ASP A 142 35.36 -21.35 49.81
N VAL A 143 34.60 -21.32 48.67
CA VAL A 143 33.22 -20.82 48.60
C VAL A 143 32.25 -22.00 48.58
N VAL A 144 31.46 -22.15 49.65
CA VAL A 144 30.59 -23.33 49.89
C VAL A 144 29.59 -23.56 48.77
N ASN A 145 28.95 -22.50 48.27
CA ASN A 145 27.92 -22.63 47.20
C ASN A 145 28.50 -22.60 45.78
N ALA A 146 29.83 -22.63 45.62
CA ALA A 146 30.46 -22.51 44.30
C ALA A 146 30.04 -23.62 43.33
N LYS A 147 29.86 -24.86 43.82
CA LYS A 147 29.45 -26.01 43.00
C LYS A 147 28.04 -25.86 42.45
N ASP A 148 27.11 -25.26 43.21
CA ASP A 148 25.72 -25.11 42.88
C ASP A 148 25.36 -23.62 42.67
N SER A 149 26.34 -22.84 42.20
CA SER A 149 26.26 -21.39 42.04
C SER A 149 25.53 -20.95 40.78
N GLY A 150 25.33 -21.85 39.81
CA GLY A 150 24.71 -21.53 38.52
C GLY A 150 23.22 -21.21 38.62
N TYR A 151 22.74 -20.46 37.66
CA TYR A 151 21.31 -20.19 37.43
C TYR A 151 21.01 -20.19 35.94
N GLN A 152 19.78 -20.57 35.63
CA GLN A 152 19.18 -20.42 34.30
C GLN A 152 17.68 -20.16 34.45
N ALA A 153 17.19 -19.09 33.83
CA ALA A 153 15.77 -18.75 33.90
C ALA A 153 15.36 -17.96 32.66
N THR A 154 14.03 -17.97 32.38
CA THR A 154 13.41 -16.99 31.51
C THR A 154 12.62 -16.02 32.36
N MET A 155 13.03 -14.77 32.35
CA MET A 155 12.35 -13.68 33.03
C MET A 155 11.21 -13.22 32.15
N ASN A 156 9.99 -13.54 32.56
CA ASN A 156 8.77 -13.20 31.80
C ASN A 156 8.17 -11.88 32.29
N ASN A 157 7.38 -11.23 31.41
CA ASN A 157 6.61 -10.03 31.76
C ASN A 157 7.48 -8.86 32.25
N LEU A 158 8.65 -8.67 31.65
CA LEU A 158 9.46 -7.49 31.92
C LEU A 158 8.74 -6.22 31.39
N ASP A 159 8.79 -5.16 32.19
CA ASP A 159 8.19 -3.87 31.83
C ASP A 159 9.16 -3.00 31.02
N TRP A 160 9.24 -3.31 29.73
CA TRP A 160 10.09 -2.57 28.78
C TRP A 160 9.65 -1.11 28.56
N SER A 161 8.45 -0.71 28.99
CA SER A 161 7.98 0.68 28.87
C SER A 161 8.79 1.64 29.76
N LYS A 162 9.49 1.12 30.77
CA LYS A 162 10.37 1.87 31.66
C LYS A 162 11.70 2.22 30.99
N VAL A 163 12.15 1.44 30.03
CA VAL A 163 13.37 1.69 29.25
C VAL A 163 13.12 2.84 28.28
N LYS A 164 13.98 3.85 28.29
CA LYS A 164 13.83 5.08 27.50
C LYS A 164 14.73 5.12 26.26
N SER A 165 15.74 4.26 26.22
CA SER A 165 16.68 4.15 25.10
C SER A 165 17.21 2.72 24.97
N VAL A 166 17.52 2.32 23.73
CA VAL A 166 18.26 1.08 23.48
C VAL A 166 19.67 1.09 24.09
N ASP A 167 20.16 2.25 24.49
CA ASP A 167 21.46 2.46 25.09
C ASP A 167 21.43 2.51 26.64
N ASP A 168 20.23 2.37 27.23
CA ASP A 168 20.10 2.31 28.69
C ASP A 168 20.88 1.11 29.26
N GLN A 169 21.46 1.31 30.43
CA GLN A 169 22.35 0.34 31.09
C GLN A 169 21.51 -0.65 31.90
N ILE A 170 21.07 -1.73 31.25
CA ILE A 170 20.27 -2.77 31.86
C ILE A 170 21.18 -3.86 32.39
N HIS A 171 21.12 -4.14 33.69
CA HIS A 171 21.89 -5.15 34.37
C HIS A 171 20.99 -6.32 34.80
N ILE A 172 21.57 -7.50 34.88
CA ILE A 172 21.00 -8.63 35.61
C ILE A 172 21.67 -8.68 36.98
N VAL A 173 20.86 -8.53 38.01
CA VAL A 173 21.31 -8.65 39.41
C VAL A 173 20.92 -10.04 39.89
N SER A 174 21.93 -10.86 40.23
CA SER A 174 21.71 -12.10 40.94
C SER A 174 21.74 -11.81 42.44
N ARG A 175 20.65 -12.12 43.13
CA ARG A 175 20.42 -11.77 44.55
C ARG A 175 20.16 -13.02 45.38
N TYR A 176 20.85 -13.18 46.48
CA TYR A 176 20.46 -14.03 47.60
C TYR A 176 19.84 -13.19 48.70
N SER A 177 18.68 -13.58 49.27
CA SER A 177 17.95 -12.83 50.30
C SER A 177 17.38 -13.76 51.37
N ASP A 178 17.31 -13.27 52.62
CA ASP A 178 16.64 -13.94 53.73
C ASP A 178 15.12 -13.81 53.70
N ALA A 179 14.59 -12.87 52.92
CA ALA A 179 13.14 -12.64 52.77
C ALA A 179 12.58 -13.30 51.52
N ALA A 180 11.39 -13.87 51.62
CA ALA A 180 10.70 -14.56 50.53
C ALA A 180 10.30 -13.65 49.32
N ASN A 181 10.33 -12.33 49.48
CA ASN A 181 10.12 -11.36 48.40
C ASN A 181 11.42 -10.86 47.78
N GLY A 182 12.59 -11.30 48.29
CA GLY A 182 13.90 -10.88 47.84
C GLY A 182 14.38 -9.52 48.38
N GLU A 183 13.60 -8.86 49.26
CA GLU A 183 13.90 -7.49 49.76
C GLU A 183 14.45 -7.44 51.19
N GLY A 184 14.73 -8.59 51.83
CA GLY A 184 15.33 -8.63 53.15
C GLY A 184 16.81 -8.29 53.13
N ASN A 185 17.55 -8.82 54.15
CA ASN A 185 19.01 -8.74 54.12
C ASN A 185 19.51 -9.59 52.92
N HIS A 186 20.18 -8.96 51.98
CA HIS A 186 20.54 -9.58 50.72
C HIS A 186 22.00 -9.32 50.33
N VAL A 187 22.48 -10.12 49.40
CA VAL A 187 23.76 -9.94 48.72
C VAL A 187 23.55 -10.01 47.22
N ASP A 188 23.97 -8.96 46.52
CA ASP A 188 23.76 -8.77 45.09
C ASP A 188 25.09 -8.92 44.33
N ASN A 189 24.99 -9.61 43.16
CA ASN A 189 26.04 -9.59 42.17
C ASN A 189 25.46 -8.95 40.87
N TRP A 190 26.03 -7.82 40.49
CA TRP A 190 25.64 -7.03 39.33
C TRP A 190 26.40 -7.46 38.09
N SER A 191 25.71 -7.84 37.03
CA SER A 191 26.34 -8.12 35.73
C SER A 191 26.91 -6.85 35.08
N GLN A 192 27.72 -7.03 34.05
CA GLN A 192 27.89 -5.97 33.07
C GLN A 192 26.53 -5.68 32.38
N PRO A 193 26.33 -4.47 31.85
CA PRO A 193 25.09 -4.16 31.11
C PRO A 193 24.89 -5.13 29.96
N ILE A 194 23.64 -5.57 29.75
CA ILE A 194 23.27 -6.38 28.60
C ILE A 194 23.20 -5.51 27.35
N THR A 195 23.44 -6.12 26.19
CA THR A 195 23.32 -5.43 24.89
C THR A 195 22.04 -5.84 24.20
N LEU A 196 21.15 -4.86 23.95
CA LEU A 196 19.97 -5.06 23.11
C LEU A 196 20.35 -4.98 21.63
N ASP A 197 19.59 -5.68 20.81
CA ASP A 197 19.71 -5.57 19.34
C ASP A 197 19.45 -4.12 18.89
N LYS A 198 20.43 -3.53 18.17
CA LYS A 198 20.38 -2.15 17.66
C LYS A 198 19.97 -2.08 16.18
N GLY A 199 19.53 -3.20 15.61
CA GLY A 199 19.01 -3.24 14.25
C GLY A 199 17.77 -2.37 14.05
N ASN A 200 17.50 -2.06 12.80
CA ASN A 200 16.29 -1.36 12.39
C ASN A 200 15.76 -2.09 11.14
N TYR A 201 14.79 -2.96 11.34
CA TYR A 201 14.30 -3.91 10.36
C TYR A 201 12.92 -3.46 9.87
N ALA A 202 12.70 -3.50 8.57
CA ALA A 202 11.42 -3.07 8.03
C ALA A 202 11.16 -3.65 6.65
N TYR A 203 9.89 -3.72 6.29
CA TYR A 203 9.45 -4.07 4.95
C TYR A 203 8.12 -3.39 4.63
N LEU A 204 7.95 -2.98 3.38
CA LEU A 204 6.72 -2.40 2.87
C LEU A 204 5.92 -3.51 2.16
N ASP A 205 4.77 -3.88 2.72
CA ASP A 205 3.94 -4.96 2.18
C ASP A 205 3.08 -4.50 1.01
N ASN A 206 2.57 -3.25 1.09
CA ASN A 206 1.74 -2.66 0.05
C ASN A 206 2.03 -1.18 -0.13
N PHE A 207 2.03 -0.75 -1.39
CA PHE A 207 2.05 0.64 -1.82
C PHE A 207 1.26 0.72 -3.14
N GLY A 208 0.03 1.17 -3.09
CA GLY A 208 -0.83 1.18 -4.26
C GLY A 208 -2.05 2.07 -4.12
N VAL A 209 -2.56 2.56 -5.25
CA VAL A 209 -3.78 3.36 -5.29
C VAL A 209 -5.01 2.44 -5.32
N LYS A 210 -5.94 2.70 -4.41
CA LYS A 210 -7.25 2.06 -4.37
C LYS A 210 -8.28 3.02 -3.78
N ASP A 211 -9.48 3.06 -4.34
CA ASP A 211 -10.60 3.88 -3.86
C ASP A 211 -10.22 5.36 -3.67
N ASN A 212 -9.48 5.92 -4.62
CA ASN A 212 -8.97 7.29 -4.62
C ASN A 212 -8.07 7.64 -3.42
N GLN A 213 -7.39 6.64 -2.87
CA GLN A 213 -6.42 6.78 -1.79
C GLN A 213 -5.14 6.01 -2.11
N LEU A 214 -4.01 6.50 -1.64
CA LEU A 214 -2.75 5.77 -1.63
C LEU A 214 -2.74 4.88 -0.38
N GLN A 215 -2.95 3.58 -0.56
CA GLN A 215 -2.94 2.57 0.49
C GLN A 215 -1.51 2.13 0.78
N VAL A 216 -1.12 2.17 2.03
CA VAL A 216 0.24 1.83 2.47
C VAL A 216 0.18 0.92 3.67
N SER A 217 0.84 -0.23 3.60
CA SER A 217 1.01 -1.12 4.75
C SER A 217 2.41 -1.72 4.79
N GLY A 218 2.86 -2.06 5.98
CA GLY A 218 4.18 -2.61 6.21
C GLY A 218 4.47 -2.83 7.69
N TRP A 219 5.74 -2.95 8.03
CA TRP A 219 6.18 -3.10 9.40
C TRP A 219 7.59 -2.50 9.61
N ASN A 220 7.86 -2.05 10.83
CA ASN A 220 9.20 -1.60 11.27
C ASN A 220 9.49 -2.06 12.70
N ALA A 221 10.40 -3.01 12.83
CA ALA A 221 10.82 -3.62 14.10
C ALA A 221 12.21 -3.13 14.51
N THR A 222 12.30 -2.51 15.69
CA THR A 222 13.57 -1.99 16.21
C THR A 222 13.52 -1.71 17.71
N ASN A 223 14.53 -2.12 18.47
CA ASN A 223 14.65 -1.73 19.88
C ASN A 223 14.99 -0.24 20.05
N LYS A 224 15.43 0.45 19.01
CA LYS A 224 15.58 1.93 19.02
C LYS A 224 14.28 2.68 19.21
N ALA A 225 13.14 1.99 19.10
CA ALA A 225 11.80 2.52 19.42
C ALA A 225 11.51 2.59 20.92
N LEU A 226 12.33 1.97 21.78
CA LEU A 226 12.17 2.08 23.24
C LEU A 226 12.16 3.54 23.68
N GLY A 227 11.19 3.88 24.53
CA GLY A 227 10.93 5.25 24.97
C GLY A 227 10.24 6.16 23.96
N LYS A 228 9.83 5.65 22.77
CA LYS A 228 9.20 6.40 21.68
C LYS A 228 7.80 5.88 21.40
N ALA A 229 6.83 6.44 22.12
CA ALA A 229 5.45 5.95 22.12
C ALA A 229 4.62 6.35 20.88
N ASN A 230 5.14 7.22 20.01
CA ASN A 230 4.38 7.71 18.86
C ASN A 230 4.97 7.14 17.57
N HIS A 231 4.16 6.36 16.84
CA HIS A 231 4.54 5.82 15.55
C HIS A 231 3.86 6.61 14.42
N TYR A 232 4.66 7.13 13.50
CA TYR A 232 4.21 7.87 12.31
C TYR A 232 4.61 7.16 11.04
N VAL A 233 3.71 7.15 10.08
CA VAL A 233 4.00 6.84 8.69
C VAL A 233 3.96 8.15 7.92
N ILE A 234 5.06 8.49 7.27
CA ILE A 234 5.29 9.76 6.57
C ILE A 234 5.37 9.47 5.08
N LEU A 235 4.63 10.22 4.29
CA LEU A 235 4.74 10.23 2.84
C LEU A 235 5.66 11.39 2.43
N TYR A 236 6.76 11.07 1.78
CA TYR A 236 7.78 12.00 1.34
C TYR A 236 7.86 12.01 -0.18
N ASP A 237 7.83 13.18 -0.77
CA ASP A 237 8.09 13.40 -2.19
C ASP A 237 9.60 13.51 -2.42
N ARG A 238 10.18 12.47 -2.96
CA ARG A 238 11.62 12.43 -3.21
C ARG A 238 12.03 13.29 -4.41
N THR A 239 11.14 13.43 -5.39
CA THR A 239 11.39 14.28 -6.57
C THR A 239 11.36 15.76 -6.21
N ALA A 240 10.38 16.16 -5.40
CA ALA A 240 10.24 17.56 -4.94
C ALA A 240 11.08 17.86 -3.68
N GLY A 241 11.55 16.83 -2.95
CA GLY A 241 12.44 16.97 -1.81
C GLY A 241 11.78 17.44 -0.51
N HIS A 242 10.49 17.12 -0.29
CA HIS A 242 9.77 17.52 0.93
C HIS A 242 8.79 16.46 1.41
N GLU A 243 8.42 16.54 2.69
CA GLU A 243 7.32 15.78 3.25
C GLU A 243 5.98 16.30 2.72
N ILE A 244 5.14 15.40 2.20
CA ILE A 244 3.79 15.74 1.77
C ILE A 244 2.86 15.75 2.99
N THR A 245 2.87 14.66 3.75
CA THR A 245 1.99 14.48 4.91
C THR A 245 2.48 13.34 5.80
N ARG A 246 1.98 13.30 7.02
CA ARG A 246 2.20 12.20 7.97
C ARG A 246 0.93 11.79 8.67
N VAL A 247 0.85 10.53 9.05
CA VAL A 247 -0.26 9.97 9.83
C VAL A 247 0.32 9.24 11.03
N LYS A 248 -0.20 9.54 12.22
CA LYS A 248 0.05 8.72 13.41
C LYS A 248 -0.72 7.42 13.25
N VAL A 249 -0.04 6.30 13.43
CA VAL A 249 -0.63 4.97 13.25
C VAL A 249 -0.67 4.21 14.54
N GLU A 250 -1.71 3.37 14.70
CA GLU A 250 -1.78 2.38 15.75
C GLU A 250 -1.05 1.10 15.27
N PRO A 251 -0.37 0.40 16.17
CA PRO A 251 0.33 -0.83 15.84
C PRO A 251 -0.62 -1.92 15.31
N THR A 252 -0.19 -2.63 14.29
CA THR A 252 -0.84 -3.87 13.87
C THR A 252 0.02 -5.07 14.20
N VAL A 253 -0.63 -6.16 14.66
CA VAL A 253 0.06 -7.36 15.12
C VAL A 253 0.69 -8.12 13.97
N ARG A 254 1.99 -8.46 14.09
CA ARG A 254 2.80 -9.17 13.08
C ARG A 254 3.45 -10.43 13.69
N PRO A 255 2.72 -11.55 13.77
CA PRO A 255 3.27 -12.81 14.30
C PRO A 255 4.44 -13.36 13.47
N ASP A 256 4.44 -13.09 12.17
CA ASP A 256 5.51 -13.43 11.24
C ASP A 256 6.81 -12.68 11.57
N VAL A 257 6.71 -11.38 11.82
CA VAL A 257 7.85 -10.53 12.20
C VAL A 257 8.33 -10.88 13.62
N ALA A 258 7.41 -11.09 14.56
CA ALA A 258 7.72 -11.54 15.92
C ALA A 258 8.54 -12.82 15.93
N LYS A 259 8.20 -13.78 15.08
CA LYS A 259 8.94 -15.04 14.95
C LYS A 259 10.32 -14.86 14.32
N ALA A 260 10.42 -13.99 13.29
CA ALA A 260 11.67 -13.75 12.58
C ALA A 260 12.67 -12.91 13.38
N TYR A 261 12.18 -12.02 14.25
CA TYR A 261 12.96 -11.06 15.03
C TYR A 261 12.60 -11.17 16.51
N SER A 262 12.73 -12.39 17.08
CA SER A 262 12.37 -12.69 18.47
C SER A 262 13.16 -11.88 19.51
N GLN A 263 14.33 -11.35 19.13
CA GLN A 263 15.20 -10.49 19.96
C GLN A 263 14.80 -9.00 19.91
N VAL A 264 13.82 -8.62 19.09
CA VAL A 264 13.36 -7.23 18.96
C VAL A 264 12.02 -7.07 19.69
N ILE A 265 11.99 -6.19 20.68
CA ILE A 265 10.89 -6.05 21.64
C ILE A 265 9.58 -5.63 20.95
N ASN A 266 9.63 -4.67 20.02
CA ASN A 266 8.43 -4.22 19.33
C ASN A 266 8.07 -5.04 18.08
N ALA A 267 8.75 -6.16 17.79
CA ALA A 267 8.55 -6.89 16.54
C ALA A 267 7.11 -7.43 16.38
N LYS A 268 6.49 -7.87 17.50
CA LYS A 268 5.09 -8.33 17.48
C LYS A 268 4.10 -7.23 17.08
N ASP A 269 4.34 -6.00 17.51
CA ASP A 269 3.46 -4.86 17.31
C ASP A 269 4.10 -3.82 16.36
N SER A 270 4.88 -4.32 15.39
CA SER A 270 5.65 -3.50 14.44
C SER A 270 4.89 -3.09 13.19
N GLY A 271 3.73 -3.68 12.93
CA GLY A 271 2.95 -3.44 11.71
C GLY A 271 2.23 -2.10 11.71
N PHE A 272 1.96 -1.61 10.51
CA PHE A 272 1.10 -0.47 10.27
C PHE A 272 0.26 -0.67 9.00
N ASN A 273 -0.91 -0.01 8.97
CA ASN A 273 -1.77 0.06 7.81
C ASN A 273 -2.44 1.45 7.81
N THR A 274 -2.27 2.20 6.73
CA THR A 274 -2.80 3.55 6.60
C THR A 274 -3.11 3.89 5.15
N ALA A 275 -3.82 4.99 4.95
CA ALA A 275 -4.13 5.51 3.63
C ALA A 275 -3.92 7.03 3.60
N PHE A 276 -3.42 7.54 2.48
CA PHE A 276 -3.27 8.97 2.22
C PHE A 276 -4.28 9.40 1.15
N SER A 277 -4.92 10.56 1.34
CA SER A 277 -5.69 11.20 0.27
C SER A 277 -4.79 11.51 -0.91
N LEU A 278 -5.25 11.27 -2.14
CA LEU A 278 -4.50 11.64 -3.34
C LEU A 278 -4.44 13.16 -3.60
N ALA A 279 -5.22 13.95 -2.85
CA ALA A 279 -5.20 15.40 -2.99
C ALA A 279 -3.80 15.97 -2.68
N GLY A 280 -3.19 16.62 -3.67
CA GLY A 280 -1.84 17.20 -3.54
C GLY A 280 -0.69 16.22 -3.68
N ILE A 281 -0.96 14.95 -4.03
CA ILE A 281 0.08 13.96 -4.33
C ILE A 281 0.28 13.87 -5.84
N ASP A 282 1.49 14.17 -6.32
CA ASP A 282 1.86 13.85 -7.70
C ASP A 282 2.40 12.40 -7.78
N LEU A 283 1.54 11.49 -8.22
CA LEU A 283 1.89 10.07 -8.39
C LEU A 283 2.91 9.81 -9.51
N ASN A 284 3.28 10.82 -10.29
CA ASN A 284 4.37 10.73 -11.26
C ASN A 284 5.74 10.94 -10.62
N HIS A 285 5.77 11.52 -9.43
CA HIS A 285 6.97 11.69 -8.65
C HIS A 285 7.42 10.36 -8.04
N GLU A 286 8.68 10.29 -7.70
CA GLU A 286 9.21 9.23 -6.87
C GLU A 286 8.82 9.52 -5.42
N LEU A 287 7.97 8.68 -4.86
CA LEU A 287 7.47 8.80 -3.49
C LEU A 287 8.23 7.85 -2.57
N GLN A 288 8.37 8.21 -1.30
CA GLN A 288 9.04 7.39 -0.31
C GLN A 288 8.27 7.36 0.99
N ILE A 289 8.12 6.17 1.56
CA ILE A 289 7.54 6.01 2.88
C ILE A 289 8.65 6.05 3.93
N ILE A 290 8.37 6.73 5.04
CA ILE A 290 9.23 6.75 6.21
C ILE A 290 8.40 6.28 7.40
N SER A 291 8.86 5.24 8.09
CA SER A 291 8.34 4.86 9.41
C SER A 291 9.16 5.56 10.47
N ARG A 292 8.51 6.29 11.38
CA ARG A 292 9.18 7.05 12.45
C ARG A 292 8.56 6.78 13.81
N TYR A 293 9.38 6.31 14.74
CA TYR A 293 9.04 6.29 16.17
C TYR A 293 9.62 7.52 16.85
N SER A 294 8.80 8.22 17.64
CA SER A 294 9.20 9.45 18.35
C SER A 294 8.66 9.48 19.77
N ASP A 295 9.39 10.12 20.69
CA ASP A 295 8.92 10.42 22.04
C ASP A 295 7.94 11.60 22.09
N ALA A 296 7.96 12.50 21.09
CA ALA A 296 7.06 13.65 21.00
C ALA A 296 5.79 13.33 20.20
N ALA A 297 4.67 13.91 20.65
CA ALA A 297 3.35 13.73 20.06
C ALA A 297 3.20 14.26 18.63
N ASN A 298 4.10 15.12 18.16
CA ASN A 298 4.13 15.64 16.78
C ASN A 298 5.08 14.83 15.85
N GLY A 299 5.78 13.82 16.41
CA GLY A 299 6.75 13.01 15.66
C GLY A 299 8.13 13.65 15.46
N GLU A 300 8.42 14.83 16.05
CA GLU A 300 9.67 15.58 15.83
C GLU A 300 10.59 15.65 17.05
N GLY A 301 10.32 14.92 18.11
CA GLY A 301 11.21 14.84 19.28
C GLY A 301 12.45 13.98 19.00
N ASN A 302 12.92 13.26 20.04
CA ASN A 302 13.93 12.23 19.83
C ASN A 302 13.28 11.08 19.05
N TYR A 303 13.72 10.82 17.83
CA TYR A 303 13.10 9.84 16.95
C TYR A 303 14.10 8.87 16.32
N VAL A 304 13.59 7.75 15.86
CA VAL A 304 14.24 6.84 14.93
C VAL A 304 13.38 6.68 13.69
N SER A 305 13.97 6.78 12.52
CA SER A 305 13.27 6.61 11.26
C SER A 305 13.85 5.45 10.46
N TYR A 306 12.96 4.76 9.73
CA TYR A 306 13.33 3.86 8.65
C TYR A 306 12.81 4.42 7.33
N TRP A 307 13.69 4.59 6.36
CA TRP A 307 13.40 5.07 5.02
C TRP A 307 13.27 3.86 4.09
N TYR A 308 12.04 3.55 3.66
CA TYR A 308 11.83 2.46 2.70
C TYR A 308 12.41 2.80 1.34
N ALA A 309 12.57 1.80 0.48
CA ALA A 309 12.98 2.06 -0.90
C ALA A 309 11.97 3.00 -1.59
N PRO A 310 12.45 3.96 -2.40
CA PRO A 310 11.56 4.82 -3.16
C PRO A 310 10.64 4.03 -4.08
N GLN A 311 9.41 4.50 -4.24
CA GLN A 311 8.36 3.88 -5.03
C GLN A 311 7.93 4.83 -6.15
N LYS A 312 7.70 4.26 -7.33
CA LYS A 312 6.99 4.94 -8.42
C LYS A 312 5.66 4.24 -8.61
N PHE A 313 4.61 5.02 -8.76
CA PHE A 313 3.34 4.44 -9.14
C PHE A 313 3.45 3.91 -10.58
N ALA A 314 3.13 2.65 -10.77
CA ALA A 314 2.96 2.04 -12.07
C ALA A 314 1.60 1.35 -12.07
N PRO A 315 0.72 1.61 -13.05
CA PRO A 315 -0.56 0.92 -13.14
C PRO A 315 -0.31 -0.59 -13.30
N ALA A 316 -1.11 -1.38 -12.62
CA ALA A 316 -1.02 -2.85 -12.67
C ALA A 316 -1.34 -3.38 -14.08
N ASN A 317 -2.17 -2.65 -14.82
CA ASN A 317 -2.55 -2.97 -16.19
C ASN A 317 -2.35 -1.75 -17.09
N THR A 318 -1.56 -1.91 -18.15
CA THR A 318 -1.28 -0.85 -19.14
C THR A 318 -2.27 -0.83 -20.31
N SER A 319 -3.35 -1.62 -20.25
CA SER A 319 -4.39 -1.64 -21.28
C SER A 319 -5.03 -0.27 -21.43
N ASN A 320 -5.28 0.10 -22.67
CA ASN A 320 -5.93 1.34 -23.05
C ASN A 320 -7.03 0.99 -24.05
N GLN A 321 -8.29 0.94 -23.59
CA GLN A 321 -9.44 0.43 -24.34
C GLN A 321 -10.57 1.46 -24.34
N GLY A 322 -11.29 1.58 -25.44
CA GLY A 322 -12.42 2.49 -25.52
C GLY A 322 -13.39 2.14 -26.64
N SER A 323 -14.62 2.59 -26.50
CA SER A 323 -15.63 2.53 -27.57
C SER A 323 -16.54 3.73 -27.49
N LEU A 324 -16.94 4.22 -28.65
CA LEU A 324 -17.92 5.27 -28.79
C LEU A 324 -19.30 4.61 -28.97
N ASP A 325 -20.23 4.87 -28.04
CA ASP A 325 -21.60 4.36 -28.10
C ASP A 325 -22.47 5.21 -29.00
N SER A 326 -22.24 6.54 -28.99
CA SER A 326 -23.01 7.47 -29.85
C SER A 326 -22.19 8.71 -30.22
N PHE A 327 -22.47 9.22 -31.44
CA PHE A 327 -21.98 10.50 -31.96
C PHE A 327 -23.15 11.17 -32.70
N ASN A 328 -23.89 12.02 -31.98
CA ASN A 328 -25.14 12.58 -32.48
C ASN A 328 -25.01 14.08 -32.75
N LEU A 329 -25.34 14.46 -33.96
CA LEU A 329 -25.40 15.85 -34.41
C LEU A 329 -26.84 16.29 -34.56
N SER A 330 -27.32 17.17 -33.70
CA SER A 330 -28.67 17.72 -33.76
C SER A 330 -28.69 19.20 -33.40
N ASN A 331 -29.37 20.01 -34.18
CA ASN A 331 -29.48 21.47 -33.96
C ASN A 331 -28.12 22.16 -33.76
N SER A 332 -27.10 21.77 -34.52
CA SER A 332 -25.70 22.21 -34.39
C SER A 332 -25.05 21.87 -33.06
N GLN A 333 -25.67 21.01 -32.26
CA GLN A 333 -25.06 20.49 -31.02
C GLN A 333 -24.53 19.08 -31.26
N LEU A 334 -23.34 18.81 -30.70
CA LEU A 334 -22.75 17.49 -30.70
C LEU A 334 -22.94 16.86 -29.32
N ILE A 335 -23.63 15.72 -29.28
CA ILE A 335 -23.84 14.89 -28.09
C ILE A 335 -23.13 13.55 -28.32
N VAL A 336 -22.26 13.16 -27.40
CA VAL A 336 -21.46 11.93 -27.48
C VAL A 336 -21.61 11.11 -26.21
N SER A 337 -21.58 9.80 -26.37
CA SER A 337 -21.46 8.87 -25.24
C SER A 337 -20.52 7.73 -25.60
N GLY A 338 -19.89 7.15 -24.59
CA GLY A 338 -18.96 6.07 -24.77
C GLY A 338 -18.21 5.74 -23.48
N TRP A 339 -17.08 5.08 -23.62
CA TRP A 339 -16.22 4.75 -22.48
C TRP A 339 -14.75 4.69 -22.90
N HIS A 340 -13.87 4.97 -21.96
CA HIS A 340 -12.42 4.85 -22.09
C HIS A 340 -11.85 4.27 -20.79
N ALA A 341 -11.42 3.01 -20.81
CA ALA A 341 -10.95 2.25 -19.67
C ALA A 341 -9.43 2.08 -19.72
N THR A 342 -8.75 2.65 -18.74
CA THR A 342 -7.29 2.53 -18.55
C THR A 342 -6.93 2.77 -17.10
N ASP A 343 -6.01 1.97 -16.53
CA ASP A 343 -5.55 2.18 -15.16
C ASP A 343 -4.72 3.47 -14.99
N TYR A 344 -4.24 4.05 -16.08
CA TYR A 344 -3.62 5.38 -16.04
C TYR A 344 -4.57 6.47 -15.52
N SER A 345 -5.90 6.29 -15.64
CA SER A 345 -6.90 7.21 -15.07
C SER A 345 -6.85 7.32 -13.53
N GLN A 346 -6.16 6.40 -12.83
CA GLN A 346 -5.92 6.49 -11.38
C GLN A 346 -4.94 7.60 -11.02
N VAL A 347 -4.03 7.95 -11.92
CA VAL A 347 -3.00 9.00 -11.76
C VAL A 347 -3.26 10.23 -12.63
N GLU A 348 -3.86 10.03 -13.79
CA GLU A 348 -4.29 11.05 -14.74
C GLU A 348 -5.79 11.30 -14.52
N ASN A 349 -6.13 11.89 -13.38
CA ASN A 349 -7.48 11.93 -12.83
C ASN A 349 -8.41 13.01 -13.43
N ASN A 350 -7.92 13.78 -14.40
CA ASN A 350 -8.73 14.74 -15.16
C ASN A 350 -9.10 14.15 -16.51
N HIS A 351 -10.41 14.03 -16.78
CA HIS A 351 -10.93 13.43 -18.02
C HIS A 351 -11.44 14.52 -18.96
N TYR A 352 -10.90 14.54 -20.18
CA TYR A 352 -11.28 15.46 -21.24
C TYR A 352 -11.79 14.69 -22.46
N LEU A 353 -12.79 15.26 -23.12
CA LEU A 353 -13.18 14.87 -24.47
C LEU A 353 -12.77 16.00 -25.42
N ILE A 354 -12.12 15.64 -26.52
CA ILE A 354 -11.58 16.57 -27.51
C ILE A 354 -12.17 16.19 -28.87
N LEU A 355 -12.84 17.13 -29.51
CA LEU A 355 -13.26 17.01 -30.90
C LEU A 355 -12.12 17.53 -31.78
N PHE A 356 -11.62 16.66 -32.66
CA PHE A 356 -10.48 16.95 -33.52
C PHE A 356 -10.87 16.81 -34.98
N ASP A 357 -10.58 17.84 -35.78
CA ASP A 357 -10.74 17.84 -37.23
C ASP A 357 -9.51 17.19 -37.88
N ASN A 358 -9.67 15.97 -38.37
CA ASN A 358 -8.59 15.21 -39.00
C ASN A 358 -8.18 15.79 -40.36
N THR A 359 -9.10 16.50 -41.04
CA THR A 359 -8.85 17.11 -42.35
C THR A 359 -7.94 18.32 -42.20
N ASN A 360 -8.25 19.20 -41.27
CA ASN A 360 -7.45 20.40 -41.00
C ASN A 360 -6.34 20.17 -39.95
N LYS A 361 -6.33 19.00 -39.29
CA LYS A 361 -5.38 18.65 -38.21
C LYS A 361 -5.43 19.64 -37.05
N THR A 362 -6.63 20.06 -36.65
CA THR A 362 -6.85 21.04 -35.58
C THR A 362 -7.88 20.56 -34.58
N GLN A 363 -7.67 20.96 -33.32
CA GLN A 363 -8.68 20.81 -32.29
C GLN A 363 -9.84 21.79 -32.55
N VAL A 364 -11.06 21.28 -32.60
CA VAL A 364 -12.28 22.09 -32.73
C VAL A 364 -12.73 22.57 -31.36
N LYS A 365 -12.85 21.65 -30.40
CA LYS A 365 -13.32 21.95 -29.05
C LYS A 365 -12.86 20.88 -28.05
N SER A 366 -12.63 21.27 -26.81
CA SER A 366 -12.44 20.35 -25.70
C SER A 366 -13.38 20.68 -24.55
N ILE A 367 -13.78 19.65 -23.80
CA ILE A 367 -14.58 19.77 -22.59
C ILE A 367 -14.08 18.81 -21.53
N LYS A 368 -14.05 19.25 -20.27
CA LYS A 368 -13.81 18.36 -19.13
C LYS A 368 -15.10 17.61 -18.80
N VAL A 369 -15.00 16.32 -18.51
CA VAL A 369 -16.14 15.47 -18.20
C VAL A 369 -15.95 14.74 -16.88
N THR A 370 -17.07 14.29 -16.31
CA THR A 370 -17.09 13.40 -15.16
C THR A 370 -17.36 11.98 -15.64
N ASN A 371 -16.67 11.01 -15.07
CA ASN A 371 -16.85 9.62 -15.41
C ASN A 371 -18.23 9.10 -14.99
N VAL A 372 -18.78 8.21 -15.81
CA VAL A 372 -20.07 7.55 -15.60
C VAL A 372 -19.85 6.06 -15.38
N ALA A 373 -20.68 5.44 -14.53
CA ALA A 373 -20.61 4.01 -14.24
C ALA A 373 -20.85 3.14 -15.49
N ARG A 374 -19.99 2.13 -15.69
CA ARG A 374 -20.03 1.15 -16.79
C ARG A 374 -19.81 -0.27 -16.26
N PRO A 375 -20.81 -0.86 -15.61
CA PRO A 375 -20.71 -2.24 -15.10
C PRO A 375 -20.53 -3.29 -16.21
N ASP A 376 -20.98 -3.00 -17.40
CA ASP A 376 -20.76 -3.78 -18.61
C ASP A 376 -19.28 -3.82 -19.01
N VAL A 377 -18.60 -2.66 -18.96
CA VAL A 377 -17.15 -2.56 -19.25
C VAL A 377 -16.33 -3.23 -18.15
N ALA A 378 -16.71 -3.06 -16.88
CA ALA A 378 -16.07 -3.78 -15.76
C ALA A 378 -16.13 -5.31 -15.94
N LYS A 379 -17.25 -5.83 -16.44
CA LYS A 379 -17.40 -7.26 -16.74
C LYS A 379 -16.55 -7.70 -17.94
N ALA A 380 -16.42 -6.85 -18.95
CA ALA A 380 -15.64 -7.15 -20.16
C ALA A 380 -14.12 -7.05 -19.92
N TYR A 381 -13.71 -6.14 -19.06
CA TYR A 381 -12.29 -5.84 -18.73
C TYR A 381 -12.03 -5.92 -17.23
N PRO A 382 -12.16 -7.10 -16.60
CA PRO A 382 -12.09 -7.26 -15.15
C PRO A 382 -10.70 -7.01 -14.57
N THR A 383 -9.65 -6.99 -15.41
CA THR A 383 -8.27 -6.69 -15.02
C THR A 383 -7.92 -5.19 -15.06
N VAL A 384 -8.82 -4.35 -15.61
CA VAL A 384 -8.68 -2.90 -15.59
C VAL A 384 -9.47 -2.36 -14.41
N ALA A 385 -8.78 -1.91 -13.36
CA ALA A 385 -9.40 -1.52 -12.09
C ALA A 385 -10.43 -0.38 -12.25
N THR A 386 -10.20 0.53 -13.21
CA THR A 386 -11.07 1.68 -13.45
C THR A 386 -12.20 1.42 -14.44
N ALA A 387 -12.28 0.22 -15.02
CA ALA A 387 -13.25 -0.10 -16.08
C ALA A 387 -14.70 0.17 -15.68
N GLY A 388 -15.06 -0.02 -14.41
CA GLY A 388 -16.41 0.23 -13.89
C GLY A 388 -16.82 1.71 -13.80
N GLN A 389 -15.87 2.63 -13.94
CA GLN A 389 -16.07 4.09 -13.91
C GLN A 389 -15.46 4.76 -15.15
N SER A 390 -15.51 4.08 -16.30
CA SER A 390 -14.85 4.51 -17.53
C SER A 390 -15.78 5.26 -18.50
N GLY A 391 -17.06 5.34 -18.23
CA GLY A 391 -18.04 5.92 -19.13
C GLY A 391 -18.00 7.44 -19.18
N PHE A 392 -18.52 7.98 -20.27
CA PHE A 392 -18.80 9.40 -20.42
C PHE A 392 -20.13 9.60 -21.20
N ASN A 393 -20.80 10.70 -20.86
CA ASN A 393 -21.94 11.22 -21.59
C ASN A 393 -21.83 12.75 -21.59
N ALA A 394 -21.69 13.36 -22.77
CA ALA A 394 -21.29 14.74 -22.87
C ALA A 394 -21.97 15.47 -23.99
N ASN A 395 -22.32 16.73 -23.75
CA ASN A 395 -22.81 17.67 -24.74
C ASN A 395 -21.75 18.75 -24.97
N PHE A 396 -21.16 18.73 -26.17
CA PHE A 396 -20.22 19.77 -26.59
C PHE A 396 -20.90 21.13 -26.82
N GLY A 397 -22.24 21.18 -26.84
CA GLY A 397 -22.97 22.36 -27.27
C GLY A 397 -22.79 22.61 -28.77
N THR A 398 -22.91 23.87 -29.19
CA THR A 398 -22.69 24.24 -30.59
C THR A 398 -21.21 24.04 -30.95
N VAL A 399 -20.99 23.33 -32.05
CA VAL A 399 -19.71 23.07 -32.68
C VAL A 399 -19.72 23.54 -34.13
N ASP A 400 -18.62 24.12 -34.56
CA ASP A 400 -18.46 24.55 -35.96
C ASP A 400 -17.85 23.40 -36.75
N LEU A 401 -18.68 22.76 -37.56
CA LEU A 401 -18.34 21.61 -38.37
C LEU A 401 -18.45 21.94 -39.85
N THR A 402 -17.53 21.39 -40.64
CA THR A 402 -17.49 21.56 -42.10
C THR A 402 -17.92 20.27 -42.78
N PRO A 403 -18.93 20.29 -43.66
CA PRO A 403 -19.30 19.14 -44.49
C PRO A 403 -18.11 18.61 -45.32
N GLY A 404 -17.98 17.30 -45.40
CA GLY A 404 -16.87 16.63 -46.10
C GLY A 404 -15.62 16.44 -45.26
N HIS A 405 -15.51 17.06 -44.07
CA HIS A 405 -14.41 16.82 -43.17
C HIS A 405 -14.62 15.54 -42.35
N SER A 406 -13.50 14.99 -41.89
CA SER A 406 -13.45 13.85 -40.98
C SER A 406 -13.08 14.30 -39.58
N TYR A 407 -13.83 13.85 -38.59
CA TYR A 407 -13.67 14.21 -37.19
C TYR A 407 -13.44 13.00 -36.32
N SER A 408 -12.48 13.06 -35.42
CA SER A 408 -12.29 12.09 -34.32
C SER A 408 -12.69 12.70 -32.98
N LEU A 409 -13.35 11.90 -32.16
CA LEU A 409 -13.39 12.16 -30.73
C LEU A 409 -12.14 11.56 -30.10
N VAL A 410 -11.48 12.31 -29.22
CA VAL A 410 -10.36 11.83 -28.39
C VAL A 410 -10.80 11.91 -26.95
N SER A 411 -10.68 10.80 -26.24
CA SER A 411 -10.82 10.76 -24.79
C SER A 411 -9.45 10.80 -24.16
N ARG A 412 -9.18 11.80 -23.35
CA ARG A 412 -7.90 12.07 -22.70
C ARG A 412 -8.02 12.03 -21.20
N TYR A 413 -7.29 11.15 -20.53
CA TYR A 413 -6.98 11.30 -19.12
C TYR A 413 -5.68 12.12 -18.99
N SER A 414 -5.60 12.98 -17.95
CA SER A 414 -4.47 13.88 -17.76
C SER A 414 -4.18 14.17 -16.29
N THR A 415 -2.91 14.43 -15.99
CA THR A 415 -2.48 14.98 -14.68
C THR A 415 -2.81 16.47 -14.55
N LEU A 416 -3.00 17.19 -15.67
CA LEU A 416 -3.28 18.63 -15.69
C LEU A 416 -4.79 18.90 -15.57
N ASP A 417 -5.16 19.82 -14.67
CA ASP A 417 -6.50 20.39 -14.60
C ASP A 417 -6.55 21.73 -15.34
N GLY A 418 -7.18 21.75 -16.51
CA GLY A 418 -7.38 22.95 -17.32
C GLY A 418 -7.12 22.74 -18.82
N GLY A 419 -7.66 23.65 -19.65
CA GLY A 419 -7.52 23.59 -21.10
C GLY A 419 -8.10 22.33 -21.72
N ASN A 420 -7.27 21.58 -22.44
CA ASN A 420 -7.58 20.24 -22.97
C ASN A 420 -6.80 19.12 -22.23
N GLY A 421 -6.26 19.44 -21.04
CA GLY A 421 -5.44 18.52 -20.27
C GLY A 421 -4.00 18.38 -20.74
N ASP A 422 -3.52 19.22 -21.66
CA ASP A 422 -2.14 19.14 -22.15
C ASP A 422 -1.50 20.53 -22.26
N ASN A 423 -0.32 20.66 -21.66
CA ASN A 423 0.54 21.84 -21.71
C ASN A 423 1.96 21.51 -22.23
N GLY A 424 2.15 20.32 -22.80
CA GLY A 424 3.44 19.82 -23.25
C GLY A 424 4.33 19.23 -22.15
N GLN A 425 3.92 19.31 -20.87
CA GLN A 425 4.62 18.74 -19.70
C GLN A 425 3.73 17.78 -18.91
N SER A 426 2.40 17.87 -19.08
CA SER A 426 1.46 16.95 -18.45
C SER A 426 1.60 15.54 -19.00
N LYS A 427 1.34 14.55 -18.15
CA LYS A 427 1.17 13.17 -18.64
C LYS A 427 -0.26 12.99 -19.07
N THR A 428 -0.44 12.36 -20.22
CA THR A 428 -1.73 12.12 -20.82
C THR A 428 -1.82 10.73 -21.40
N THR A 429 -2.99 10.10 -21.23
CA THR A 429 -3.36 8.85 -21.90
C THR A 429 -4.56 9.11 -22.78
N ASP A 430 -4.34 9.07 -24.08
CA ASP A 430 -5.35 9.34 -25.10
C ASP A 430 -5.91 8.05 -25.68
N TYR A 431 -7.21 8.04 -25.91
CA TYR A 431 -7.88 7.06 -26.77
C TYR A 431 -8.57 7.76 -27.93
N TRP A 432 -8.14 7.46 -29.14
CA TRP A 432 -8.68 8.00 -30.39
C TRP A 432 -9.77 7.07 -30.91
N PHE A 433 -11.01 7.56 -30.93
CA PHE A 433 -12.11 6.82 -31.52
C PHE A 433 -12.06 6.87 -33.04
N ASN A 434 -12.71 5.88 -33.70
CA ASN A 434 -12.78 5.86 -35.13
C ASN A 434 -13.40 7.17 -35.69
N PRO A 435 -12.85 7.71 -36.77
CA PRO A 435 -13.32 8.97 -37.31
C PRO A 435 -14.74 8.85 -37.93
N VAL A 436 -15.47 9.93 -37.82
CA VAL A 436 -16.78 10.15 -38.50
C VAL A 436 -16.55 11.16 -39.59
N THR A 437 -16.87 10.79 -40.85
CA THR A 437 -16.82 11.71 -41.99
C THR A 437 -18.20 12.29 -42.24
N LEU A 438 -18.32 13.61 -42.36
CA LEU A 438 -19.58 14.33 -42.56
C LEU A 438 -19.92 14.45 -44.04
N ASP A 439 -20.18 13.32 -44.70
CA ASP A 439 -20.51 13.24 -46.13
C ASP A 439 -21.76 12.42 -46.46
N GLN A 440 -22.48 11.99 -45.41
CA GLN A 440 -23.63 11.10 -45.58
C GLN A 440 -24.89 11.87 -45.90
N GLN A 441 -25.78 11.22 -46.66
CA GLN A 441 -27.14 11.68 -46.91
C GLN A 441 -28.07 10.51 -47.16
N ALA A 442 -29.34 10.72 -46.81
CA ALA A 442 -30.43 9.79 -47.11
C ALA A 442 -31.75 10.56 -47.22
N SER A 443 -32.67 10.05 -48.02
CA SER A 443 -33.96 10.67 -48.17
C SER A 443 -35.03 9.63 -48.62
N TYR A 444 -36.27 9.94 -48.33
CA TYR A 444 -37.38 9.15 -48.82
C TYR A 444 -38.63 10.04 -48.97
N VAL A 445 -39.40 9.78 -50.01
CA VAL A 445 -40.71 10.43 -50.25
C VAL A 445 -41.77 9.47 -49.76
N ASP A 446 -42.44 9.81 -48.64
CA ASP A 446 -43.51 9.01 -48.04
C ASP A 446 -44.76 9.06 -48.88
N SER A 447 -45.07 10.24 -49.46
CA SER A 447 -46.23 10.43 -50.39
C SER A 447 -45.99 11.57 -51.36
N PHE A 448 -46.46 11.39 -52.57
CA PHE A 448 -46.54 12.40 -53.63
C PHE A 448 -47.91 12.32 -54.26
N THR A 449 -48.79 13.29 -53.99
CA THR A 449 -50.18 13.28 -54.40
C THR A 449 -50.54 14.53 -55.21
N LYS A 450 -51.25 14.33 -56.34
CA LYS A 450 -51.80 15.42 -57.13
C LYS A 450 -53.02 16.00 -56.41
N THR A 451 -53.13 17.31 -56.35
CA THR A 451 -54.26 18.07 -55.83
C THR A 451 -54.87 18.88 -56.97
N ASP A 452 -56.00 19.50 -56.74
CA ASP A 452 -56.71 20.31 -57.77
C ASP A 452 -55.85 21.48 -58.29
N ASN A 453 -54.96 22.00 -57.45
CA ASN A 453 -54.13 23.17 -57.74
C ASN A 453 -52.61 22.90 -57.73
N GLY A 454 -52.19 21.62 -57.76
CA GLY A 454 -50.78 21.31 -57.71
C GLY A 454 -50.43 19.93 -57.18
N TYR A 455 -49.40 19.84 -56.28
CA TYR A 455 -48.95 18.60 -55.75
C TYR A 455 -48.64 18.77 -54.27
N ASN A 456 -48.98 17.78 -53.46
CA ASN A 456 -48.60 17.66 -52.09
C ASN A 456 -47.50 16.59 -51.93
N VAL A 457 -46.43 16.90 -51.23
CA VAL A 457 -45.26 16.01 -51.04
C VAL A 457 -44.95 15.92 -49.59
N LYS A 458 -44.85 14.68 -49.04
CA LYS A 458 -44.37 14.40 -47.68
C LYS A 458 -43.22 13.44 -47.77
N GLY A 459 -42.30 13.60 -46.86
CA GLY A 459 -41.12 12.73 -46.78
C GLY A 459 -40.11 13.22 -45.75
N TRP A 460 -38.91 12.75 -45.91
CA TRP A 460 -37.81 13.18 -45.08
C TRP A 460 -36.49 13.20 -45.88
N MET A 461 -35.56 14.05 -45.44
CA MET A 461 -34.18 14.12 -45.95
C MET A 461 -33.21 14.47 -44.82
N VAL A 462 -32.19 13.67 -44.67
CA VAL A 462 -31.05 13.92 -43.81
C VAL A 462 -29.79 14.10 -44.65
N SER A 463 -28.95 15.05 -44.29
CA SER A 463 -27.70 15.27 -45.03
C SER A 463 -26.73 16.10 -44.21
N ASP A 464 -25.48 15.62 -44.08
CA ASP A 464 -24.40 16.39 -43.51
C ASP A 464 -24.10 17.66 -44.28
N GLN A 465 -24.42 17.69 -45.59
CA GLN A 465 -24.33 18.88 -46.41
C GLN A 465 -25.27 20.00 -45.97
N SER A 466 -26.24 19.71 -45.10
CA SER A 466 -27.17 20.72 -44.54
C SER A 466 -26.60 21.50 -43.34
N ILE A 467 -25.43 21.13 -42.82
CA ILE A 467 -24.74 21.88 -41.77
C ILE A 467 -24.58 23.35 -42.21
N ASN A 468 -24.94 24.28 -41.31
CA ASN A 468 -24.91 25.73 -41.55
C ASN A 468 -25.90 26.22 -42.66
N LYS A 469 -26.88 25.40 -43.04
CA LYS A 469 -27.91 25.76 -44.02
C LYS A 469 -29.31 25.78 -43.38
N PRO A 470 -29.79 26.94 -42.90
CA PRO A 470 -31.00 27.00 -42.08
C PRO A 470 -32.31 26.87 -42.87
N ASN A 471 -32.27 26.91 -44.19
CA ASN A 471 -33.46 26.90 -45.02
C ASN A 471 -33.59 25.62 -45.85
N ALA A 472 -34.70 24.91 -45.72
CA ALA A 472 -35.02 23.73 -46.51
C ALA A 472 -36.01 24.09 -47.62
N TYR A 473 -35.79 23.57 -48.82
CA TYR A 473 -36.62 23.77 -49.99
C TYR A 473 -36.90 22.43 -50.67
N LEU A 474 -38.13 22.22 -51.06
CA LEU A 474 -38.52 21.21 -52.06
C LEU A 474 -38.46 21.83 -53.42
N ILE A 475 -37.94 21.12 -54.41
CA ILE A 475 -37.87 21.54 -55.81
C ILE A 475 -38.55 20.48 -56.66
N LEU A 476 -39.53 20.88 -57.39
CA LEU A 476 -40.21 20.01 -58.33
C LEU A 476 -39.53 20.14 -59.69
N LEU A 477 -39.14 19.00 -60.25
CA LEU A 477 -38.53 18.93 -61.58
C LEU A 477 -39.42 18.16 -62.53
N ASN A 478 -39.37 18.55 -63.81
CA ASN A 478 -39.94 17.82 -64.95
C ASN A 478 -38.83 17.68 -66.00
N ASP A 479 -38.51 16.47 -66.40
CA ASP A 479 -37.36 16.16 -67.28
C ASP A 479 -36.09 16.94 -66.98
N GLY A 480 -35.73 17.00 -65.64
CA GLY A 480 -34.55 17.70 -65.13
C GLY A 480 -34.73 19.24 -65.07
N GLN A 481 -35.82 19.81 -65.57
CA GLN A 481 -36.08 21.25 -65.53
C GLN A 481 -36.87 21.60 -64.26
N LYS A 482 -36.43 22.63 -63.52
CA LYS A 482 -37.14 23.13 -62.35
C LYS A 482 -38.48 23.77 -62.75
N ILE A 483 -39.59 23.23 -62.26
CA ILE A 483 -40.91 23.78 -62.47
C ILE A 483 -41.41 24.63 -61.32
N ALA A 484 -41.12 24.19 -60.07
CA ALA A 484 -41.50 24.91 -58.86
C ALA A 484 -40.53 24.69 -57.70
N ARG A 485 -40.60 25.56 -56.76
CA ARG A 485 -39.94 25.33 -55.44
C ARG A 485 -40.83 25.86 -54.33
N THR A 486 -40.78 25.21 -53.18
CA THR A 486 -41.44 25.70 -51.98
C THR A 486 -40.53 25.61 -50.83
N LYS A 487 -40.54 26.63 -49.95
CA LYS A 487 -39.80 26.55 -48.64
C LYS A 487 -40.62 25.68 -47.70
N VAL A 488 -39.97 24.80 -46.95
CA VAL A 488 -40.61 23.95 -45.97
C VAL A 488 -40.00 24.13 -44.60
N GLU A 489 -40.86 24.01 -43.60
CA GLU A 489 -40.39 23.87 -42.22
C GLU A 489 -40.20 22.37 -41.95
N LEU A 490 -39.03 22.06 -41.32
CA LEU A 490 -38.71 20.68 -41.01
C LEU A 490 -39.47 20.22 -39.76
N THR A 491 -39.97 18.99 -39.80
CA THR A 491 -40.74 18.35 -38.72
C THR A 491 -39.92 17.21 -38.08
N ASP A 492 -40.29 16.84 -36.85
CA ASP A 492 -39.64 15.76 -36.13
C ASP A 492 -39.90 14.40 -36.77
N ARG A 493 -38.80 13.61 -36.88
CA ARG A 493 -38.79 12.22 -37.41
C ARG A 493 -37.94 11.34 -36.51
N PRO A 494 -38.43 10.96 -35.32
CA PRO A 494 -37.69 10.09 -34.39
C PRO A 494 -37.38 8.71 -34.98
N ASP A 495 -38.18 8.24 -35.91
CA ASP A 495 -37.97 7.04 -36.72
C ASP A 495 -36.70 7.16 -37.59
N VAL A 496 -36.50 8.29 -38.25
CA VAL A 496 -35.33 8.57 -39.08
C VAL A 496 -34.09 8.76 -38.20
N ALA A 497 -34.18 9.49 -37.09
CA ALA A 497 -33.10 9.67 -36.14
C ALA A 497 -32.59 8.34 -35.55
N LYS A 498 -33.48 7.39 -35.35
CA LYS A 498 -33.13 6.04 -34.89
C LYS A 498 -32.31 5.26 -35.93
N VAL A 499 -32.59 5.46 -37.22
CA VAL A 499 -31.90 4.74 -38.30
C VAL A 499 -30.60 5.44 -38.72
N TYR A 500 -30.57 6.77 -38.67
CA TYR A 500 -29.47 7.61 -39.12
C TYR A 500 -28.98 8.55 -38.02
N PRO A 501 -28.56 8.04 -36.85
CA PRO A 501 -28.21 8.87 -35.68
C PRO A 501 -26.99 9.74 -35.89
N SER A 502 -26.07 9.34 -36.78
CA SER A 502 -24.83 10.04 -37.08
C SER A 502 -24.93 11.12 -38.15
N ILE A 503 -26.06 11.16 -38.92
CA ILE A 503 -26.24 12.17 -39.96
C ILE A 503 -26.83 13.45 -39.34
N TYR A 504 -26.26 14.59 -39.71
CA TYR A 504 -26.69 15.88 -39.18
C TYR A 504 -28.19 16.08 -39.23
N ASN A 505 -28.75 16.51 -38.10
CA ASN A 505 -30.14 16.92 -37.92
C ASN A 505 -31.21 15.87 -38.29
N SER A 506 -30.89 14.59 -38.16
CA SER A 506 -31.79 13.47 -38.49
C SER A 506 -33.11 13.51 -37.70
N GLN A 507 -33.13 14.05 -36.48
CA GLN A 507 -34.34 14.24 -35.66
C GLN A 507 -35.31 15.21 -36.30
N LYS A 508 -34.83 16.27 -36.97
CA LYS A 508 -35.65 17.27 -37.66
C LYS A 508 -35.47 17.18 -39.18
N SER A 509 -35.93 16.09 -39.77
CA SER A 509 -35.67 15.78 -41.17
C SER A 509 -36.93 15.66 -42.02
N GLY A 510 -38.11 15.61 -41.40
CA GLY A 510 -39.37 15.48 -42.10
C GLY A 510 -39.77 16.78 -42.83
N PHE A 511 -40.45 16.62 -43.93
CA PHE A 511 -41.02 17.74 -44.66
C PHE A 511 -42.46 17.44 -45.11
N ASN A 512 -43.26 18.50 -45.18
CA ASN A 512 -44.57 18.51 -45.82
C ASN A 512 -44.67 19.80 -46.64
N GLY A 513 -44.72 19.68 -47.96
CA GLY A 513 -44.75 20.81 -48.87
C GLY A 513 -45.82 20.72 -49.94
N GLU A 514 -46.37 21.88 -50.26
CA GLU A 514 -47.34 22.05 -51.33
C GLU A 514 -46.71 22.81 -52.49
N PHE A 515 -46.82 22.28 -53.68
CA PHE A 515 -46.47 22.98 -54.90
C PHE A 515 -47.76 23.48 -55.56
N LYS A 516 -47.91 24.78 -55.64
CA LYS A 516 -48.97 25.39 -56.48
C LYS A 516 -48.48 25.46 -57.92
N VAL A 517 -49.04 24.63 -58.79
CA VAL A 517 -48.72 24.69 -60.23
C VAL A 517 -49.67 25.69 -60.86
N ILE A 518 -49.16 26.90 -61.06
CA ILE A 518 -49.84 27.83 -62.02
C ILE A 518 -49.74 27.14 -63.35
N GLN A 519 -50.93 26.79 -63.94
CA GLN A 519 -51.09 26.01 -65.17
C GLN A 519 -49.93 26.22 -66.13
N LEU A 520 -49.12 25.18 -66.41
CA LEU A 520 -48.29 25.12 -67.59
C LEU A 520 -49.24 25.18 -68.78
N ARG A 521 -49.36 26.36 -69.43
CA ARG A 521 -49.95 26.46 -70.75
C ARG A 521 -49.33 25.33 -71.58
N GLN A 522 -50.16 24.47 -72.05
CA GLN A 522 -49.81 23.54 -73.13
C GLN A 522 -49.08 24.35 -74.21
N MET A 523 -47.75 24.25 -74.24
CA MET A 523 -47.08 24.65 -75.48
C MET A 523 -47.44 23.62 -76.50
N ALA A 524 -48.28 24.08 -77.42
CA ALA A 524 -48.64 23.32 -78.61
C ALA A 524 -47.40 22.86 -79.36
N PRO A 525 -47.35 21.64 -79.89
CA PRO A 525 -46.19 21.21 -80.65
C PRO A 525 -46.02 22.15 -81.82
N LEU A 526 -44.92 22.87 -81.89
CA LEU A 526 -44.49 23.53 -83.11
C LEU A 526 -44.25 22.49 -84.18
N LYS A 527 -44.91 22.63 -85.32
CA LYS A 527 -44.83 21.82 -86.57
C LYS A 527 -43.37 21.77 -87.03
#